data_65950b291a7138744a887145752d8ecb
#
_entry.id   65950b291a7138744a887145752d8ecb
#
_cell.length_a   1.000
_cell.length_b   1.000
_cell.length_c   1.000
_cell.angle_alpha   90.00
_cell.angle_beta   90.00
_cell.angle_gamma   90.00
#
_symmetry.space_group_name_H-M   'P 1'
#
loop_
_entity.id
_entity.type
_entity.pdbx_description
1 polymer ?
#
loop_
_entity_poly.entity_id
_entity_poly.type
_entity_poly.pdbx_seq_one_letter_code
_entity_poly.pdbx_strand_id
1 'polypeptide(L)'
;MQTELSGRRALVSAERLQAELGHLGVGSDVHAGHGMAMVSVWVGLVVWSDGERFWWRTGWNIEHIRPVYAWHPSTEPRRAARRVARRYASLRER
;
A
#
# COMPACT_ATOMS: atom_id res chain seq x y z
N MET A 1 23.17 8.63 1.51
CA MET A 1 23.10 8.06 0.18
C MET A 1 22.19 6.86 0.07
N GLN A 2 22.33 5.86 0.94
CA GLN A 2 21.42 4.71 0.93
C GLN A 2 19.96 5.09 1.21
N THR A 3 19.74 6.07 2.09
CA THR A 3 18.39 6.55 2.42
C THR A 3 17.71 7.16 1.20
N GLU A 4 18.45 7.94 0.37
CA GLU A 4 17.88 8.53 -0.83
C GLU A 4 17.51 7.46 -1.88
N LEU A 5 18.38 6.46 -2.07
CA LEU A 5 18.10 5.36 -2.99
C LEU A 5 16.90 4.54 -2.52
N SER A 6 16.83 4.26 -1.22
CA SER A 6 15.70 3.54 -0.63
C SER A 6 14.41 4.34 -0.78
N GLY A 7 14.48 5.64 -0.51
CA GLY A 7 13.33 6.53 -0.67
C GLY A 7 12.84 6.60 -2.11
N ARG A 8 13.77 6.65 -3.08
CA ARG A 8 13.43 6.69 -4.49
C ARG A 8 12.76 5.37 -4.93
N ARG A 9 13.29 4.25 -4.50
CA ARG A 9 12.71 2.94 -4.83
C ARG A 9 11.32 2.80 -4.20
N ALA A 10 11.17 3.25 -2.97
CA ALA A 10 9.87 3.23 -2.30
C ALA A 10 8.85 4.09 -3.05
N LEU A 11 9.25 5.29 -3.46
CA LEU A 11 8.37 6.19 -4.20
C LEU A 11 7.99 5.61 -5.57
N VAL A 12 8.94 5.09 -6.32
CA VAL A 12 8.66 4.47 -7.62
C VAL A 12 7.68 3.31 -7.47
N SER A 13 7.90 2.46 -6.47
CA SER A 13 6.99 1.34 -6.21
C SER A 13 5.59 1.82 -5.85
N ALA A 14 5.49 2.85 -5.01
CA ALA A 14 4.20 3.43 -4.63
C ALA A 14 3.48 4.03 -5.84
N GLU A 15 4.20 4.73 -6.71
CA GLU A 15 3.61 5.30 -7.93
C GLU A 15 3.12 4.22 -8.89
N ARG A 16 3.84 3.12 -8.99
CA ARG A 16 3.40 1.97 -9.80
C ARG A 16 2.11 1.36 -9.24
N LEU A 17 2.04 1.23 -7.92
CA LEU A 17 0.82 0.74 -7.28
C LEU A 17 -0.34 1.71 -7.52
N GLN A 18 -0.10 3.00 -7.38
CA GLN A 18 -1.10 4.04 -7.64
C GLN A 18 -1.65 3.92 -9.07
N ALA A 19 -0.76 3.75 -10.05
CA ALA A 19 -1.17 3.61 -11.45
C ALA A 19 -2.03 2.38 -11.67
N GLU A 20 -1.65 1.24 -11.07
CA GLU A 20 -2.43 0.00 -11.20
C GLU A 20 -3.77 0.10 -10.49
N LEU A 21 -3.83 0.76 -9.34
CA LEU A 21 -5.11 1.05 -8.67
C LEU A 21 -6.00 1.92 -9.55
N GLY A 22 -5.42 2.92 -10.21
CA GLY A 22 -6.14 3.79 -11.15
C GLY A 22 -6.77 3.01 -12.29
N HIS A 23 -6.07 2.00 -12.82
CA HIS A 23 -6.60 1.11 -13.85
C HIS A 23 -7.82 0.31 -13.36
N LEU A 24 -7.92 0.11 -12.06
CA LEU A 24 -9.06 -0.57 -11.45
C LEU A 24 -10.15 0.41 -10.98
N GLY A 25 -10.01 1.69 -11.32
CA GLY A 25 -10.96 2.72 -10.92
C GLY A 25 -10.82 3.19 -9.47
N VAL A 26 -9.69 2.91 -8.83
CA VAL A 26 -9.45 3.28 -7.44
C VAL A 26 -8.44 4.43 -7.40
N GLY A 27 -8.90 5.61 -7.00
CA GLY A 27 -8.04 6.76 -6.81
C GLY A 27 -7.22 6.65 -5.53
N SER A 28 -6.04 7.26 -5.52
CA SER A 28 -5.18 7.25 -4.33
C SER A 28 -4.17 8.38 -4.40
N ASP A 29 -3.57 8.70 -3.25
CA ASP A 29 -2.55 9.72 -3.14
C ASP A 29 -1.25 9.10 -2.63
N VAL A 30 -0.13 9.52 -3.19
CA VAL A 30 1.19 9.04 -2.81
C VAL A 30 1.92 10.09 -2.01
N HIS A 31 2.50 9.67 -0.88
CA HIS A 31 3.32 10.52 -0.01
C HIS A 31 4.64 9.80 0.25
N ALA A 32 5.74 10.54 0.25
CA ALA A 32 7.06 9.97 0.48
C ALA A 32 7.79 10.71 1.59
N GLY A 33 8.63 9.99 2.33
CA GLY A 33 9.47 10.57 3.36
C GLY A 33 10.18 9.49 4.16
N HIS A 34 11.36 9.84 4.70
CA HIS A 34 12.13 8.96 5.59
C HIS A 34 12.43 7.57 4.98
N GLY A 35 12.75 7.53 3.67
CA GLY A 35 13.10 6.30 2.99
C GLY A 35 11.92 5.40 2.65
N MET A 36 10.71 5.85 2.94
CA MET A 36 9.49 5.09 2.69
C MET A 36 8.50 5.91 1.88
N ALA A 37 7.49 5.25 1.37
CA ALA A 37 6.36 5.91 0.73
C ALA A 37 5.07 5.28 1.22
N MET A 38 3.97 6.01 1.09
CA MET A 38 2.66 5.44 1.38
C MET A 38 1.66 5.86 0.31
N VAL A 39 0.69 4.98 0.08
CA VAL A 39 -0.40 5.20 -0.86
C VAL A 39 -1.68 5.25 -0.03
N SER A 40 -2.26 6.44 0.08
CA SER A 40 -3.52 6.64 0.79
C SER A 40 -4.66 6.31 -0.16
N VAL A 41 -5.41 5.27 0.14
CA VAL A 41 -6.47 4.75 -0.74
C VAL A 41 -7.84 5.14 -0.22
N TRP A 42 -8.08 4.98 1.07
CA TRP A 42 -9.38 5.23 1.70
C TRP A 42 -9.20 5.47 3.18
N VAL A 43 -10.26 5.90 3.85
CA VAL A 43 -10.26 5.99 5.31
C VAL A 43 -9.92 4.62 5.88
N GLY A 44 -8.83 4.54 6.64
CA GLY A 44 -8.38 3.29 7.24
C GLY A 44 -7.61 2.37 6.30
N LEU A 45 -7.35 2.78 5.06
CA LEU A 45 -6.59 1.97 4.11
C LEU A 45 -5.42 2.77 3.55
N VAL A 46 -4.27 2.52 4.11
CA VAL A 46 -2.99 3.07 3.67
C VAL A 46 -2.06 1.93 3.36
N VAL A 47 -1.44 1.97 2.19
CA VAL A 47 -0.45 0.98 1.79
C VAL A 47 0.93 1.60 1.94
N TRP A 48 1.79 0.93 2.70
CA TRP A 48 3.17 1.34 2.89
C TRP A 48 4.07 0.66 1.87
N SER A 49 5.15 1.33 1.47
CA SER A 49 6.16 0.77 0.58
C SER A 49 7.55 1.14 1.07
N ASP A 50 8.44 0.15 1.10
CA ASP A 50 9.87 0.38 1.37
C ASP A 50 10.71 0.16 0.09
N GLY A 51 10.06 -0.05 -1.05
CA GLY A 51 10.71 -0.35 -2.32
C GLY A 51 10.85 -1.84 -2.61
N GLU A 52 10.66 -2.68 -1.61
CA GLU A 52 10.72 -4.14 -1.76
C GLU A 52 9.36 -4.78 -1.58
N ARG A 53 8.57 -4.24 -0.66
CA ARG A 53 7.25 -4.77 -0.32
C ARG A 53 6.24 -3.66 -0.18
N PHE A 54 4.98 -4.04 -0.40
CA PHE A 54 3.81 -3.28 0.03
C PHE A 54 3.21 -3.97 1.25
N TRP A 55 2.68 -3.21 2.22
CA TRP A 55 1.91 -3.80 3.31
C TRP A 55 0.80 -2.86 3.73
N TRP A 56 -0.27 -3.44 4.24
CA TRP A 56 -1.46 -2.70 4.68
C TRP A 56 -2.20 -3.48 5.76
N ARG A 57 -2.89 -2.74 6.59
CA ARG A 57 -3.67 -3.36 7.66
C ARG A 57 -4.94 -3.99 7.09
N THR A 58 -5.23 -5.22 7.50
CA THR A 58 -6.42 -5.95 7.08
C THR A 58 -7.44 -6.13 8.19
N GLY A 59 -7.09 -5.89 9.44
CA GLY A 59 -7.99 -6.05 10.55
C GLY A 59 -7.28 -6.05 11.89
N TRP A 60 -7.92 -6.63 12.87
CA TRP A 60 -7.41 -6.75 14.24
C TRP A 60 -7.42 -8.21 14.67
N ASN A 61 -6.37 -8.58 15.40
CA ASN A 61 -6.37 -9.83 16.13
C ASN A 61 -6.91 -9.53 17.53
N ILE A 62 -8.14 -9.97 17.81
CA ILE A 62 -8.83 -9.65 19.07
C ILE A 62 -8.12 -10.28 20.27
N GLU A 63 -7.59 -11.49 20.10
CA GLU A 63 -6.91 -12.20 21.21
C GLU A 63 -5.66 -11.46 21.66
N HIS A 64 -4.90 -10.91 20.74
CA HIS A 64 -3.63 -10.24 21.04
C HIS A 64 -3.74 -8.71 20.97
N ILE A 65 -4.91 -8.17 20.67
CA ILE A 65 -5.21 -6.74 20.61
C ILE A 65 -4.16 -6.00 19.77
N ARG A 66 -3.94 -6.48 18.53
CA ARG A 66 -2.99 -5.86 17.62
C ARG A 66 -3.48 -5.93 16.17
N PRO A 67 -3.01 -5.00 15.32
CA PRO A 67 -3.39 -5.01 13.91
C PRO A 67 -2.81 -6.21 13.17
N VAL A 68 -3.55 -6.68 12.18
CA VAL A 68 -3.11 -7.72 11.26
C VAL A 68 -2.79 -7.06 9.92
N TYR A 69 -1.65 -7.40 9.35
CA TYR A 69 -1.20 -6.83 8.09
C TYR A 69 -1.11 -7.90 7.00
N ALA A 70 -1.43 -7.50 5.78
CA ALA A 70 -1.10 -8.26 4.59
C ALA A 70 0.12 -7.59 3.93
N TRP A 71 0.86 -8.34 3.14
CA TRP A 71 1.97 -7.78 2.37
C TRP A 71 2.03 -8.41 0.99
N HIS A 72 2.74 -7.74 0.08
CA HIS A 72 2.91 -8.20 -1.29
C HIS A 72 4.24 -7.67 -1.85
N PRO A 73 4.97 -8.47 -2.65
CA PRO A 73 6.22 -7.98 -3.27
C PRO A 73 5.96 -6.76 -4.16
N SER A 74 6.84 -5.77 -4.10
CA SER A 74 6.73 -4.56 -4.92
C SER A 74 6.97 -4.83 -6.41
N THR A 75 7.52 -6.00 -6.73
CA THR A 75 7.73 -6.42 -8.12
C THR A 75 6.44 -6.84 -8.82
N GLU A 76 5.34 -6.93 -8.08
CA GLU A 76 4.03 -7.34 -8.61
C GLU A 76 2.96 -6.29 -8.30
N PRO A 77 3.11 -5.05 -8.80
CA PRO A 77 2.17 -3.97 -8.43
C PRO A 77 0.74 -4.25 -8.91
N ARG A 78 0.57 -4.94 -10.02
CA ARG A 78 -0.78 -5.29 -10.53
C ARG A 78 -1.51 -6.23 -9.58
N ARG A 79 -0.82 -7.28 -9.11
CA ARG A 79 -1.41 -8.22 -8.15
C ARG A 79 -1.68 -7.55 -6.81
N ALA A 80 -0.73 -6.73 -6.36
CA ALA A 80 -0.92 -5.97 -5.13
C ALA A 80 -2.15 -5.06 -5.24
N ALA A 81 -2.30 -4.36 -6.36
CA ALA A 81 -3.44 -3.48 -6.60
C ALA A 81 -4.77 -4.22 -6.53
N ARG A 82 -4.85 -5.43 -7.09
CA ARG A 82 -6.07 -6.24 -7.02
C ARG A 82 -6.44 -6.59 -5.59
N ARG A 83 -5.46 -6.95 -4.78
CA ARG A 83 -5.68 -7.26 -3.36
C ARG A 83 -6.12 -6.03 -2.58
N VAL A 84 -5.46 -4.90 -2.81
CA VAL A 84 -5.81 -3.63 -2.17
C VAL A 84 -7.20 -3.17 -2.61
N ALA A 85 -7.53 -3.30 -3.89
CA ALA A 85 -8.84 -2.93 -4.41
C ALA A 85 -9.97 -3.76 -3.77
N ARG A 86 -9.74 -5.04 -3.49
CA ARG A 86 -10.70 -5.87 -2.76
C ARG A 86 -10.92 -5.35 -1.36
N ARG A 87 -9.85 -4.98 -0.67
CA ARG A 87 -9.95 -4.40 0.67
C ARG A 87 -10.70 -3.08 0.64
N TYR A 88 -10.41 -2.25 -0.35
CA TYR A 88 -11.11 -0.99 -0.57
C TYR A 88 -12.61 -1.21 -0.74
N ALA A 89 -13.01 -2.14 -1.61
CA ALA A 89 -14.41 -2.46 -1.83
C ALA A 89 -15.08 -2.96 -0.54
N SER A 90 -14.41 -3.82 0.20
CA SER A 90 -14.90 -4.33 1.47
C SER A 90 -15.13 -3.21 2.50
N LEU A 91 -14.21 -2.25 2.59
CA LEU A 91 -14.34 -1.13 3.52
C LEU A 91 -15.49 -0.19 3.13
N ARG A 92 -15.72 -0.01 1.84
CA ARG A 92 -16.81 0.85 1.36
C ARG A 92 -18.20 0.28 1.59
N GLU A 93 -18.31 -1.01 1.73
CA GLU A 93 -19.58 -1.69 2.00
C GLU A 93 -20.04 -1.56 3.45
N ARG A 94 -19.19 -1.08 4.35
CA ARG A 94 -19.52 -0.94 5.77
C ARG A 94 -20.25 0.34 6.10
#